data_586768f7595571b99ff2818f8b09cc75
#
_entry.id   586768f7595571b99ff2818f8b09cc75
#
_cell.length_a   1.000
_cell.length_b   1.000
_cell.length_c   1.000
_cell.angle_alpha   90.00
_cell.angle_beta   90.00
_cell.angle_gamma   90.00
#
_symmetry.space_group_name_H-M   'P 1'
#
loop_
_entity.id
_entity.type
_entity.pdbx_description
1 polymer ?
#
loop_
_entity_poly.entity_id
_entity_poly.type
_entity_poly.pdbx_seq_one_letter_code
_entity_poly.pdbx_strand_id
1 'polypeptide(L)'
;MKKLLLRWACALSALGAAVCASAASSVPGVTASTIVIGQSAPLSGSNRELGEDIRDGVLAYFKKVNDQGGIFGRKIELATLDDANDTKRAAANTQKLIEELQVFALYGYASATLSGPALPLVEKFKVPFIGPFTGAAPMRKFNKYVYNIRASYADELEKIVDHYSLFGIKRFAIVHYDDPIGNANLDVVVRALKQRGLAPVSVAAFKDRVHPDIAGGVSAVLKGNPDVVIFTTLYKTTADFIRAARRAGSTAQMISNSFPGASPLATELGKDGVGVAISQVVPPVTKDSVPVVAEYQEAADKLLGKKDYSFTSLEAYIGAKVIVEAIRRAGARITRESFMQALDSMSNYDAGGYFVGFSPTNHNGSSFVELTIIGKDGTFKY
;
A
#
# COMPACT_ATOMS: atom_id res chain seq x y z
N MET A 1 -79.17 -39.30 -29.98
CA MET A 1 -78.80 -38.08 -29.29
C MET A 1 -78.08 -38.41 -27.99
N LYS A 2 -76.88 -38.76 -28.02
CA LYS A 2 -75.96 -39.05 -26.88
C LYS A 2 -74.54 -39.20 -27.44
N LYS A 3 -73.85 -38.14 -27.84
CA LYS A 3 -72.44 -38.11 -28.17
C LYS A 3 -71.97 -36.66 -28.38
N LEU A 4 -72.09 -35.77 -27.42
CA LEU A 4 -71.52 -34.43 -27.52
C LEU A 4 -71.27 -33.75 -26.17
N LEU A 5 -70.70 -34.45 -25.18
CA LEU A 5 -70.38 -33.84 -23.87
C LEU A 5 -69.11 -34.50 -23.23
N LEU A 6 -68.05 -34.71 -24.02
CA LEU A 6 -66.81 -35.20 -23.40
C LEU A 6 -65.58 -34.70 -24.16
N ARG A 7 -65.43 -33.38 -24.34
CA ARG A 7 -64.27 -32.77 -24.95
C ARG A 7 -63.84 -31.42 -24.40
N TRP A 8 -64.21 -31.05 -23.18
CA TRP A 8 -63.81 -29.76 -22.55
C TRP A 8 -63.23 -29.90 -21.15
N ALA A 9 -62.44 -30.93 -20.83
CA ALA A 9 -61.85 -31.13 -19.51
C ALA A 9 -60.33 -31.38 -19.52
N CYS A 10 -59.60 -31.01 -20.53
CA CYS A 10 -58.14 -31.21 -20.59
C CYS A 10 -57.34 -29.97 -21.06
N ALA A 11 -57.76 -28.76 -20.74
CA ALA A 11 -57.06 -27.54 -21.17
C ALA A 11 -56.83 -26.51 -20.06
N LEU A 12 -56.64 -26.93 -18.80
CA LEU A 12 -56.36 -25.98 -17.67
C LEU A 12 -55.39 -26.55 -16.65
N SER A 13 -54.30 -27.22 -17.07
CA SER A 13 -53.24 -27.72 -16.16
C SER A 13 -51.82 -27.36 -16.62
N ALA A 14 -51.64 -26.27 -17.36
CA ALA A 14 -50.35 -25.90 -17.90
C ALA A 14 -50.02 -24.39 -17.72
N LEU A 15 -50.35 -23.82 -16.55
CA LEU A 15 -49.89 -22.45 -16.22
C LEU A 15 -49.61 -22.37 -14.73
N GLY A 16 -48.47 -22.88 -14.29
CA GLY A 16 -48.09 -22.86 -12.88
C GLY A 16 -46.61 -23.16 -12.60
N ALA A 17 -45.75 -23.14 -13.63
CA ALA A 17 -44.32 -23.07 -13.39
C ALA A 17 -43.94 -21.59 -13.21
N ALA A 18 -44.33 -21.01 -12.08
CA ALA A 18 -43.74 -19.77 -11.61
C ALA A 18 -42.26 -20.04 -11.44
N VAL A 19 -41.45 -19.54 -12.37
CA VAL A 19 -40.01 -19.42 -12.23
C VAL A 19 -39.78 -18.56 -11.01
N CYS A 20 -39.58 -19.17 -9.86
CA CYS A 20 -38.89 -18.54 -8.74
C CYS A 20 -37.46 -18.28 -9.22
N ALA A 21 -37.29 -17.23 -10.02
CA ALA A 21 -35.99 -16.57 -10.16
C ALA A 21 -35.68 -16.06 -8.77
N SER A 22 -35.01 -16.90 -7.97
CA SER A 22 -34.27 -16.41 -6.81
C SER A 22 -33.46 -15.24 -7.32
N ALA A 23 -33.88 -14.02 -6.94
CA ALA A 23 -33.03 -12.85 -7.07
C ALA A 23 -31.80 -13.16 -6.22
N ALA A 24 -30.80 -13.80 -6.83
CA ALA A 24 -29.49 -13.92 -6.22
C ALA A 24 -29.12 -12.48 -5.89
N SER A 25 -29.02 -12.14 -4.61
CA SER A 25 -28.62 -10.82 -4.16
C SER A 25 -27.34 -10.48 -4.89
N SER A 26 -27.39 -9.49 -5.77
CA SER A 26 -26.24 -9.10 -6.59
C SER A 26 -25.14 -8.66 -5.66
N VAL A 27 -23.98 -9.29 -5.75
CA VAL A 27 -22.81 -8.91 -4.96
C VAL A 27 -22.34 -7.55 -5.47
N PRO A 28 -22.25 -6.51 -4.62
CA PRO A 28 -21.80 -5.20 -5.06
C PRO A 28 -20.45 -5.29 -5.80
N GLY A 29 -20.35 -4.60 -6.94
CA GLY A 29 -19.14 -4.57 -7.77
C GLY A 29 -18.85 -5.83 -8.58
N VAL A 30 -19.76 -6.81 -8.59
CA VAL A 30 -19.61 -8.05 -9.37
C VAL A 30 -20.76 -8.19 -10.35
N THR A 31 -20.43 -8.29 -11.63
CA THR A 31 -21.37 -8.57 -12.71
C THR A 31 -21.04 -9.90 -13.39
N ALA A 32 -21.77 -10.22 -14.47
CA ALA A 32 -21.43 -11.38 -15.29
C ALA A 32 -20.07 -11.22 -16.02
N SER A 33 -19.63 -9.98 -16.28
CA SER A 33 -18.44 -9.66 -17.10
C SER A 33 -17.36 -8.88 -16.36
N THR A 34 -17.61 -8.33 -15.15
CA THR A 34 -16.68 -7.45 -14.45
C THR A 34 -16.64 -7.69 -12.95
N ILE A 35 -15.48 -7.35 -12.33
CA ILE A 35 -15.30 -7.15 -10.90
C ILE A 35 -14.65 -5.78 -10.73
N VAL A 36 -15.27 -4.87 -9.97
CA VAL A 36 -14.82 -3.48 -9.81
C VAL A 36 -14.16 -3.29 -8.45
N ILE A 37 -12.92 -2.85 -8.47
CA ILE A 37 -12.14 -2.45 -7.28
C ILE A 37 -12.13 -0.92 -7.21
N GLY A 38 -12.39 -0.36 -6.04
CA GLY A 38 -12.43 1.09 -5.82
C GLY A 38 -11.13 1.64 -5.26
N GLN A 39 -10.73 2.82 -5.69
CA GLN A 39 -9.55 3.51 -5.20
C GLN A 39 -9.83 5.00 -5.01
N SER A 40 -9.38 5.59 -3.88
CA SER A 40 -9.17 7.02 -3.73
C SER A 40 -7.67 7.27 -3.70
N ALA A 41 -7.16 8.11 -4.58
CA ALA A 41 -5.73 8.37 -4.70
C ALA A 41 -5.47 9.85 -5.08
N PRO A 42 -4.36 10.45 -4.66
CA PRO A 42 -3.98 11.79 -5.08
C PRO A 42 -3.51 11.77 -6.55
N LEU A 43 -4.39 12.12 -7.48
CA LEU A 43 -4.08 12.26 -8.90
C LEU A 43 -3.83 13.72 -9.30
N SER A 44 -4.01 14.64 -8.35
CA SER A 44 -3.70 16.06 -8.46
C SER A 44 -3.13 16.60 -7.15
N GLY A 45 -2.59 17.83 -7.14
CA GLY A 45 -2.03 18.45 -5.94
C GLY A 45 -0.72 17.81 -5.47
N SER A 46 -0.48 17.88 -4.15
CA SER A 46 0.69 17.25 -3.52
C SER A 46 0.56 15.72 -3.53
N ASN A 47 1.68 15.03 -3.65
CA ASN A 47 1.76 13.56 -3.73
C ASN A 47 1.10 12.94 -4.99
N ARG A 48 0.90 13.74 -6.06
CA ARG A 48 0.34 13.26 -7.32
C ARG A 48 1.10 12.06 -7.87
N GLU A 49 2.44 12.13 -7.91
CA GLU A 49 3.29 11.05 -8.40
C GLU A 49 3.06 9.74 -7.63
N LEU A 50 2.90 9.82 -6.30
CA LEU A 50 2.59 8.66 -5.48
C LEU A 50 1.25 8.02 -5.88
N GLY A 51 0.21 8.82 -6.08
CA GLY A 51 -1.11 8.34 -6.48
C GLY A 51 -1.12 7.72 -7.88
N GLU A 52 -0.41 8.34 -8.82
CA GLU A 52 -0.23 7.83 -10.18
C GLU A 52 0.53 6.50 -10.18
N ASP A 53 1.63 6.40 -9.44
CA ASP A 53 2.41 5.16 -9.30
C ASP A 53 1.57 4.01 -8.74
N ILE A 54 0.76 4.27 -7.69
CA ILE A 54 -0.12 3.25 -7.11
C ILE A 54 -1.15 2.80 -8.14
N ARG A 55 -1.82 3.73 -8.83
CA ARG A 55 -2.80 3.43 -9.86
C ARG A 55 -2.19 2.61 -11.01
N ASP A 56 -1.06 3.05 -11.52
CA ASP A 56 -0.42 2.47 -12.69
C ASP A 56 0.11 1.06 -12.41
N GLY A 57 0.64 0.81 -11.21
CA GLY A 57 1.03 -0.53 -10.79
C GLY A 57 -0.14 -1.51 -10.75
N VAL A 58 -1.29 -1.08 -10.24
CA VAL A 58 -2.53 -1.89 -10.26
C VAL A 58 -3.00 -2.16 -11.69
N LEU A 59 -3.06 -1.11 -12.51
CA LEU A 59 -3.53 -1.21 -13.88
C LEU A 59 -2.63 -2.11 -14.73
N ALA A 60 -1.31 -2.11 -14.49
CA ALA A 60 -0.37 -2.99 -15.17
C ALA A 60 -0.72 -4.47 -14.91
N TYR A 61 -1.00 -4.85 -13.67
CA TYR A 61 -1.38 -6.23 -13.37
C TYR A 61 -2.79 -6.56 -13.84
N PHE A 62 -3.77 -5.69 -13.63
CA PHE A 62 -5.14 -5.93 -14.09
C PHE A 62 -5.21 -6.06 -15.61
N LYS A 63 -4.47 -5.21 -16.35
CA LYS A 63 -4.39 -5.34 -17.82
C LYS A 63 -3.82 -6.69 -18.23
N LYS A 64 -2.71 -7.14 -17.61
CA LYS A 64 -2.12 -8.45 -17.88
C LYS A 64 -3.14 -9.58 -17.69
N VAL A 65 -3.90 -9.56 -16.59
CA VAL A 65 -4.93 -10.57 -16.29
C VAL A 65 -6.09 -10.48 -17.29
N ASN A 66 -6.53 -9.27 -17.63
CA ASN A 66 -7.64 -9.03 -18.55
C ASN A 66 -7.31 -9.43 -19.98
N ASP A 67 -6.06 -9.23 -20.41
CA ASP A 67 -5.57 -9.68 -21.74
C ASP A 67 -5.55 -11.21 -21.86
N GLN A 68 -5.47 -11.93 -20.73
CA GLN A 68 -5.56 -13.39 -20.63
C GLN A 68 -7.00 -13.92 -20.49
N GLY A 69 -8.01 -13.06 -20.65
CA GLY A 69 -9.43 -13.43 -20.53
C GLY A 69 -10.05 -13.18 -19.16
N GLY A 70 -9.34 -12.50 -18.24
CA GLY A 70 -9.84 -12.14 -16.92
C GLY A 70 -9.85 -13.32 -15.93
N ILE A 71 -10.74 -13.25 -14.94
CA ILE A 71 -10.93 -14.32 -13.94
C ILE A 71 -12.34 -14.85 -14.04
N PHE A 72 -12.48 -16.15 -14.33
CA PHE A 72 -13.77 -16.79 -14.59
C PHE A 72 -14.60 -16.05 -15.65
N GLY A 73 -13.95 -15.51 -16.70
CA GLY A 73 -14.58 -14.74 -17.77
C GLY A 73 -14.94 -13.29 -17.41
N ARG A 74 -14.56 -12.81 -16.21
CA ARG A 74 -14.77 -11.44 -15.77
C ARG A 74 -13.49 -10.63 -15.87
N LYS A 75 -13.58 -9.41 -16.39
CA LYS A 75 -12.51 -8.42 -16.33
C LYS A 75 -12.45 -7.80 -14.94
N ILE A 76 -11.25 -7.44 -14.49
CA ILE A 76 -11.07 -6.67 -13.26
C ILE A 76 -10.86 -5.22 -13.65
N GLU A 77 -11.64 -4.33 -13.05
CA GLU A 77 -11.62 -2.90 -13.31
C GLU A 77 -11.22 -2.14 -12.05
N LEU A 78 -10.51 -1.02 -12.23
CA LEU A 78 -10.14 -0.10 -11.17
C LEU A 78 -10.92 1.21 -11.35
N ALA A 79 -11.81 1.52 -10.41
CA ALA A 79 -12.51 2.80 -10.33
C ALA A 79 -11.72 3.74 -9.41
N THR A 80 -10.94 4.65 -9.96
CA THR A 80 -10.13 5.60 -9.19
C THR A 80 -10.79 6.98 -9.14
N LEU A 81 -10.88 7.57 -7.95
CA LEU A 81 -11.32 8.93 -7.70
C LEU A 81 -10.16 9.75 -7.14
N ASP A 82 -9.97 10.98 -7.66
CA ASP A 82 -8.95 11.90 -7.20
C ASP A 82 -9.32 12.53 -5.85
N ASP A 83 -8.47 12.34 -4.84
CA ASP A 83 -8.62 13.00 -3.54
C ASP A 83 -7.73 14.25 -3.37
N ALA A 84 -6.85 14.54 -4.33
CA ALA A 84 -5.91 15.66 -4.30
C ALA A 84 -5.09 15.74 -2.98
N ASN A 85 -4.86 14.59 -2.34
CA ASN A 85 -4.23 14.48 -1.00
C ASN A 85 -5.02 15.21 0.10
N ASP A 86 -6.35 15.32 -0.04
CA ASP A 86 -7.26 15.93 0.91
C ASP A 86 -8.10 14.85 1.64
N THR A 87 -8.04 14.88 2.97
CA THR A 87 -8.69 13.89 3.85
C THR A 87 -10.21 13.89 3.71
N LYS A 88 -10.85 15.07 3.52
CA LYS A 88 -12.31 15.16 3.38
C LYS A 88 -12.74 14.62 2.02
N ARG A 89 -11.96 14.90 0.96
CA ARG A 89 -12.23 14.33 -0.37
C ARG A 89 -12.04 12.81 -0.36
N ALA A 90 -11.01 12.28 0.32
CA ALA A 90 -10.81 10.84 0.47
C ALA A 90 -12.01 10.17 1.16
N ALA A 91 -12.58 10.79 2.21
CA ALA A 91 -13.78 10.30 2.86
C ALA A 91 -15.00 10.32 1.92
N ALA A 92 -15.23 11.44 1.21
CA ALA A 92 -16.33 11.57 0.24
C ALA A 92 -16.18 10.58 -0.93
N ASN A 93 -14.97 10.41 -1.45
CA ASN A 93 -14.66 9.41 -2.48
C ASN A 93 -14.98 8.00 -1.99
N THR A 94 -14.61 7.67 -0.74
CA THR A 94 -14.91 6.35 -0.15
C THR A 94 -16.42 6.11 -0.10
N GLN A 95 -17.20 7.09 0.34
CA GLN A 95 -18.65 7.00 0.35
C GLN A 95 -19.21 6.77 -1.06
N LYS A 96 -18.76 7.56 -2.04
CA LYS A 96 -19.17 7.43 -3.43
C LYS A 96 -18.80 6.08 -4.05
N LEU A 97 -17.59 5.59 -3.80
CA LEU A 97 -17.14 4.27 -4.26
C LEU A 97 -18.04 3.15 -3.72
N ILE A 98 -18.43 3.23 -2.43
CA ILE A 98 -19.22 2.19 -1.77
C ILE A 98 -20.71 2.30 -2.12
N GLU A 99 -21.31 3.49 -2.01
CA GLU A 99 -22.76 3.67 -2.07
C GLU A 99 -23.27 3.87 -3.51
N GLU A 100 -22.53 4.64 -4.35
CA GLU A 100 -22.96 4.94 -5.71
C GLU A 100 -22.36 3.96 -6.74
N LEU A 101 -21.01 3.78 -6.71
CA LEU A 101 -20.32 2.90 -7.64
C LEU A 101 -20.37 1.43 -7.22
N GLN A 102 -20.80 1.17 -5.98
CA GLN A 102 -20.99 -0.17 -5.42
C GLN A 102 -19.78 -1.10 -5.66
N VAL A 103 -18.55 -0.60 -5.44
CA VAL A 103 -17.34 -1.38 -5.69
C VAL A 103 -17.29 -2.65 -4.82
N PHE A 104 -16.63 -3.70 -5.32
CA PHE A 104 -16.49 -4.97 -4.63
C PHE A 104 -15.60 -4.87 -3.39
N ALA A 105 -14.45 -4.22 -3.55
CA ALA A 105 -13.45 -3.98 -2.50
C ALA A 105 -12.77 -2.63 -2.73
N LEU A 106 -12.11 -2.09 -1.70
CA LEU A 106 -11.25 -0.91 -1.80
C LEU A 106 -9.79 -1.33 -1.86
N TYR A 107 -8.95 -0.52 -2.52
CA TYR A 107 -7.52 -0.78 -2.64
C TYR A 107 -6.69 0.51 -2.62
N GLY A 108 -5.53 0.44 -1.94
CA GLY A 108 -4.39 1.27 -2.26
C GLY A 108 -4.52 2.77 -1.98
N TYR A 109 -5.20 3.18 -0.90
CA TYR A 109 -5.23 4.59 -0.52
C TYR A 109 -3.86 5.04 -0.02
N ALA A 110 -3.39 6.17 -0.49
CA ALA A 110 -2.09 6.71 -0.14
C ALA A 110 -2.09 7.29 1.29
N SER A 111 -1.25 6.76 2.18
CA SER A 111 -1.07 7.19 3.57
C SER A 111 -2.16 6.79 4.57
N ALA A 112 -1.79 6.80 5.86
CA ALA A 112 -2.73 6.59 6.97
C ALA A 112 -3.76 7.71 7.10
N THR A 113 -3.39 8.93 6.74
CA THR A 113 -4.26 10.12 6.82
C THR A 113 -5.43 10.02 5.84
N LEU A 114 -5.20 9.48 4.64
CA LEU A 114 -6.23 9.29 3.62
C LEU A 114 -7.01 7.98 3.84
N SER A 115 -6.37 6.95 4.40
CA SER A 115 -7.01 5.65 4.70
C SER A 115 -7.87 5.66 5.95
N GLY A 116 -7.49 6.42 6.98
CA GLY A 116 -8.20 6.46 8.27
C GLY A 116 -9.69 6.80 8.16
N PRO A 117 -10.08 7.86 7.44
CA PRO A 117 -11.49 8.23 7.24
C PRO A 117 -12.34 7.17 6.52
N ALA A 118 -11.72 6.24 5.78
CA ALA A 118 -12.43 5.14 5.13
C ALA A 118 -12.89 4.06 6.12
N LEU A 119 -12.19 3.87 7.25
CA LEU A 119 -12.42 2.75 8.17
C LEU A 119 -13.86 2.65 8.71
N PRO A 120 -14.51 3.73 9.16
CA PRO A 120 -15.91 3.65 9.62
C PRO A 120 -16.87 3.17 8.52
N LEU A 121 -16.64 3.59 7.26
CA LEU A 121 -17.44 3.17 6.12
C LEU A 121 -17.16 1.72 5.74
N VAL A 122 -15.91 1.32 5.75
CA VAL A 122 -15.45 -0.06 5.54
C VAL A 122 -16.14 -1.02 6.51
N GLU A 123 -16.20 -0.70 7.79
CA GLU A 123 -16.88 -1.49 8.82
C GLU A 123 -18.40 -1.47 8.65
N LYS A 124 -18.99 -0.31 8.46
CA LYS A 124 -20.45 -0.13 8.28
C LYS A 124 -20.97 -0.96 7.11
N PHE A 125 -20.29 -0.90 5.97
CA PHE A 125 -20.72 -1.54 4.72
C PHE A 125 -20.05 -2.91 4.47
N LYS A 126 -19.20 -3.37 5.40
CA LYS A 126 -18.47 -4.66 5.32
C LYS A 126 -17.72 -4.81 4.00
N VAL A 127 -17.01 -3.75 3.59
CA VAL A 127 -16.24 -3.70 2.34
C VAL A 127 -14.79 -4.08 2.63
N PRO A 128 -14.22 -5.11 1.99
CA PRO A 128 -12.79 -5.39 2.13
C PRO A 128 -11.94 -4.20 1.66
N PHE A 129 -10.95 -3.81 2.46
CA PHE A 129 -9.99 -2.77 2.14
C PHE A 129 -8.58 -3.35 2.16
N ILE A 130 -7.98 -3.48 0.99
CA ILE A 130 -6.71 -4.17 0.79
C ILE A 130 -5.61 -3.16 0.52
N GLY A 131 -4.44 -3.36 1.13
CA GLY A 131 -3.21 -2.65 0.83
C GLY A 131 -3.28 -1.14 1.01
N PRO A 132 -3.75 -0.59 2.16
CA PRO A 132 -3.49 0.82 2.42
C PRO A 132 -1.98 1.08 2.34
N PHE A 133 -1.58 2.09 1.54
CA PHE A 133 -0.16 2.41 1.30
C PHE A 133 0.44 3.15 2.49
N THR A 134 0.58 2.45 3.58
CA THR A 134 1.18 2.98 4.82
C THR A 134 1.67 1.86 5.73
N GLY A 135 2.79 2.08 6.38
CA GLY A 135 3.30 1.24 7.47
C GLY A 135 2.87 1.70 8.86
N ALA A 136 2.04 2.75 8.96
CA ALA A 136 1.72 3.42 10.22
C ALA A 136 0.95 2.53 11.20
N ALA A 137 1.32 2.59 12.48
CA ALA A 137 0.77 1.78 13.56
C ALA A 137 -0.78 1.78 13.66
N PRO A 138 -1.52 2.90 13.44
CA PRO A 138 -2.99 2.86 13.48
C PRO A 138 -3.62 1.90 12.48
N MET A 139 -3.00 1.69 11.31
CA MET A 139 -3.49 0.78 10.27
C MET A 139 -3.08 -0.67 10.51
N ARG A 140 -2.25 -0.96 11.52
CA ARG A 140 -1.76 -2.31 11.87
C ARG A 140 -2.58 -2.99 12.95
N LYS A 141 -3.45 -2.25 13.64
CA LYS A 141 -4.42 -2.85 14.54
C LYS A 141 -5.35 -3.77 13.76
N PHE A 142 -5.60 -4.96 14.30
CA PHE A 142 -6.50 -5.89 13.65
C PHE A 142 -7.87 -5.23 13.37
N ASN A 143 -8.27 -5.29 12.11
CA ASN A 143 -9.59 -4.93 11.63
C ASN A 143 -10.02 -6.03 10.64
N LYS A 144 -11.20 -6.60 10.86
CA LYS A 144 -11.70 -7.73 10.06
C LYS A 144 -11.73 -7.48 8.56
N TYR A 145 -11.83 -6.22 8.14
CA TYR A 145 -11.99 -5.84 6.74
C TYR A 145 -10.73 -5.25 6.11
N VAL A 146 -9.67 -5.03 6.88
CA VAL A 146 -8.44 -4.35 6.41
C VAL A 146 -7.29 -5.35 6.33
N TYR A 147 -6.65 -5.43 5.16
CA TYR A 147 -5.52 -6.32 4.88
C TYR A 147 -4.31 -5.50 4.43
N ASN A 148 -3.24 -5.50 5.20
CA ASN A 148 -2.00 -4.79 4.91
C ASN A 148 -1.03 -5.72 4.19
N ILE A 149 -0.52 -5.33 3.03
CA ILE A 149 0.38 -6.18 2.23
C ILE A 149 1.84 -5.92 2.59
N ARG A 150 2.22 -4.66 2.75
CA ARG A 150 3.59 -4.23 3.04
C ARG A 150 4.00 -4.43 4.50
N ALA A 151 5.30 -4.37 4.79
CA ALA A 151 5.85 -4.25 6.13
C ALA A 151 5.37 -2.96 6.84
N SER A 152 5.34 -2.99 8.17
CA SER A 152 5.05 -1.81 8.98
C SER A 152 6.26 -0.88 9.10
N TYR A 153 6.03 0.38 9.49
CA TYR A 153 7.14 1.28 9.82
C TYR A 153 7.95 0.75 11.02
N ALA A 154 7.33 -0.05 11.90
CA ALA A 154 8.05 -0.70 12.98
C ALA A 154 9.07 -1.71 12.43
N ASP A 155 8.65 -2.60 11.51
CA ASP A 155 9.56 -3.56 10.85
C ASP A 155 10.73 -2.84 10.16
N GLU A 156 10.44 -1.75 9.47
CA GLU A 156 11.47 -0.95 8.78
C GLU A 156 12.47 -0.33 9.76
N LEU A 157 11.97 0.34 10.81
CA LEU A 157 12.82 1.04 11.78
C LEU A 157 13.63 0.08 12.65
N GLU A 158 13.06 -1.05 13.03
CA GLU A 158 13.78 -2.13 13.71
C GLU A 158 14.90 -2.69 12.81
N LYS A 159 14.60 -2.95 11.53
CA LYS A 159 15.60 -3.40 10.55
C LYS A 159 16.73 -2.40 10.35
N ILE A 160 16.42 -1.09 10.33
CA ILE A 160 17.43 -0.03 10.23
C ILE A 160 18.36 -0.05 11.45
N VAL A 161 17.78 -0.09 12.66
CA VAL A 161 18.56 -0.13 13.90
C VAL A 161 19.41 -1.39 13.96
N ASP A 162 18.84 -2.56 13.59
CA ASP A 162 19.54 -3.83 13.55
C ASP A 162 20.76 -3.77 12.62
N HIS A 163 20.52 -3.33 11.38
CA HIS A 163 21.57 -3.26 10.36
C HIS A 163 22.75 -2.45 10.82
N TYR A 164 22.54 -1.21 11.24
CA TYR A 164 23.66 -0.35 11.64
C TYR A 164 24.33 -0.79 12.96
N SER A 165 23.55 -1.36 13.89
CA SER A 165 24.11 -1.90 15.13
C SER A 165 25.02 -3.10 14.88
N LEU A 166 24.74 -3.95 13.87
CA LEU A 166 25.63 -5.06 13.47
C LEU A 166 27.00 -4.57 12.98
N PHE A 167 27.08 -3.36 12.42
CA PHE A 167 28.35 -2.73 12.06
C PHE A 167 29.02 -1.95 13.20
N GLY A 168 28.52 -2.12 14.43
CA GLY A 168 29.09 -1.49 15.62
C GLY A 168 28.73 -0.02 15.82
N ILE A 169 27.79 0.51 15.05
CA ILE A 169 27.27 1.87 15.20
C ILE A 169 26.52 1.97 16.54
N LYS A 170 26.78 3.03 17.30
CA LYS A 170 26.18 3.25 18.63
C LYS A 170 25.49 4.60 18.79
N ARG A 171 25.80 5.59 17.95
CA ARG A 171 25.28 6.96 18.06
C ARG A 171 24.22 7.20 17.01
N PHE A 172 22.97 6.97 17.40
CA PHE A 172 21.79 7.16 16.54
C PHE A 172 21.08 8.46 16.89
N ALA A 173 20.73 9.25 15.88
CA ALA A 173 19.81 10.37 16.01
C ALA A 173 18.53 10.09 15.24
N ILE A 174 17.44 10.76 15.62
CA ILE A 174 16.12 10.59 14.98
C ILE A 174 15.55 11.95 14.63
N VAL A 175 14.98 12.04 13.43
CA VAL A 175 14.23 13.21 12.94
C VAL A 175 12.82 12.77 12.62
N HIS A 176 11.83 13.32 13.30
CA HIS A 176 10.42 12.95 13.17
C HIS A 176 9.49 14.15 13.25
N TYR A 177 8.21 13.95 12.92
CA TYR A 177 7.17 14.93 13.23
C TYR A 177 6.66 14.72 14.66
N ASP A 178 6.37 15.80 15.38
CA ASP A 178 5.73 15.77 16.69
C ASP A 178 4.22 15.62 16.53
N ASP A 179 3.81 14.43 16.12
CA ASP A 179 2.43 14.01 15.96
C ASP A 179 2.29 12.50 16.30
N PRO A 180 1.06 11.97 16.39
CA PRO A 180 0.86 10.58 16.82
C PRO A 180 1.61 9.53 16.00
N ILE A 181 1.81 9.74 14.68
CA ILE A 181 2.54 8.81 13.80
C ILE A 181 4.04 8.94 14.04
N GLY A 182 4.57 10.17 14.05
CA GLY A 182 5.99 10.43 14.28
C GLY A 182 6.44 9.99 15.67
N ASN A 183 5.62 10.23 16.69
CA ASN A 183 5.91 9.81 18.06
C ASN A 183 5.88 8.27 18.19
N ALA A 184 4.94 7.58 17.52
CA ALA A 184 4.95 6.12 17.46
C ALA A 184 6.21 5.57 16.77
N ASN A 185 6.70 6.22 15.72
CA ASN A 185 7.96 5.84 15.07
C ASN A 185 9.18 6.07 15.97
N LEU A 186 9.22 7.20 16.69
CA LEU A 186 10.25 7.45 17.70
C LEU A 186 10.29 6.34 18.75
N ASP A 187 9.12 5.96 19.29
CA ASP A 187 9.00 4.89 20.28
C ASP A 187 9.54 3.56 19.78
N VAL A 188 9.33 3.23 18.51
CA VAL A 188 9.91 2.01 17.90
C VAL A 188 11.43 2.07 17.94
N VAL A 189 12.03 3.17 17.45
CA VAL A 189 13.50 3.31 17.43
C VAL A 189 14.09 3.28 18.83
N VAL A 190 13.46 3.98 19.78
CA VAL A 190 13.90 3.97 21.19
C VAL A 190 13.87 2.56 21.78
N ARG A 191 12.80 1.78 21.53
CA ARG A 191 12.72 0.38 21.99
C ARG A 191 13.78 -0.50 21.33
N ALA A 192 13.98 -0.39 20.02
CA ALA A 192 14.96 -1.16 19.28
C ALA A 192 16.40 -0.87 19.77
N LEU A 193 16.73 0.39 20.04
CA LEU A 193 18.02 0.79 20.64
C LEU A 193 18.16 0.27 22.07
N LYS A 194 17.11 0.38 22.89
CA LYS A 194 17.12 -0.09 24.29
C LYS A 194 17.40 -1.59 24.40
N GLN A 195 16.87 -2.40 23.49
CA GLN A 195 17.16 -3.84 23.42
C GLN A 195 18.65 -4.15 23.22
N ARG A 196 19.44 -3.16 22.76
CA ARG A 196 20.89 -3.23 22.53
C ARG A 196 21.71 -2.46 23.57
N GLY A 197 21.04 -2.01 24.65
CA GLY A 197 21.69 -1.17 25.68
C GLY A 197 22.06 0.23 25.19
N LEU A 198 21.41 0.71 24.12
CA LEU A 198 21.62 2.02 23.52
C LEU A 198 20.42 2.95 23.74
N ALA A 199 20.63 4.24 23.51
CA ALA A 199 19.60 5.26 23.44
C ALA A 199 19.93 6.24 22.30
N PRO A 200 18.94 6.99 21.78
CA PRO A 200 19.22 8.07 20.85
C PRO A 200 20.15 9.10 21.48
N VAL A 201 21.19 9.51 20.74
CA VAL A 201 22.10 10.58 21.21
C VAL A 201 21.50 11.97 21.02
N SER A 202 20.55 12.10 20.11
CA SER A 202 19.78 13.33 19.86
C SER A 202 18.48 13.03 19.11
N VAL A 203 17.51 13.93 19.24
CA VAL A 203 16.21 13.86 18.57
C VAL A 203 15.83 15.25 18.09
N ALA A 204 15.32 15.35 16.84
CA ALA A 204 14.66 16.54 16.33
C ALA A 204 13.19 16.22 16.02
N ALA A 205 12.28 16.97 16.63
CA ALA A 205 10.84 16.85 16.48
C ALA A 205 10.25 18.10 15.82
N PHE A 206 9.59 17.96 14.68
CA PHE A 206 8.97 19.06 13.95
C PHE A 206 7.46 19.10 14.18
N LYS A 207 6.96 20.21 14.76
CA LYS A 207 5.51 20.43 14.96
C LYS A 207 4.80 20.83 13.66
N ASP A 208 5.47 21.62 12.83
CA ASP A 208 4.93 22.07 11.55
C ASP A 208 5.49 21.19 10.42
N ARG A 209 4.58 20.54 9.66
CA ARG A 209 4.96 19.72 8.52
C ARG A 209 5.23 20.54 7.26
N VAL A 210 4.69 21.74 7.19
CA VAL A 210 4.79 22.63 6.01
C VAL A 210 6.00 23.56 6.13
N HIS A 211 6.23 24.10 7.32
CA HIS A 211 7.33 25.04 7.60
C HIS A 211 8.17 24.55 8.81
N PRO A 212 8.87 23.39 8.70
CA PRO A 212 9.67 22.88 9.81
C PRO A 212 10.90 23.77 10.06
N ASP A 213 11.26 23.96 11.33
CA ASP A 213 12.51 24.64 11.72
C ASP A 213 13.73 23.74 11.46
N ILE A 214 14.14 23.68 10.19
CA ILE A 214 15.27 22.85 9.75
C ILE A 214 16.57 23.23 10.45
N ALA A 215 16.84 24.52 10.62
CA ALA A 215 18.10 24.99 11.23
C ALA A 215 18.20 24.59 12.71
N GLY A 216 17.12 24.78 13.47
CA GLY A 216 17.03 24.33 14.87
C GLY A 216 17.15 22.82 14.99
N GLY A 217 16.46 22.08 14.12
CA GLY A 217 16.52 20.62 14.07
C GLY A 217 17.93 20.09 13.79
N VAL A 218 18.64 20.64 12.81
CA VAL A 218 20.03 20.28 12.48
C VAL A 218 20.96 20.59 13.66
N SER A 219 20.84 21.78 14.27
CA SER A 219 21.62 22.14 15.44
C SER A 219 21.42 21.15 16.60
N ALA A 220 20.16 20.77 16.86
CA ALA A 220 19.83 19.81 17.92
C ALA A 220 20.43 18.42 17.64
N VAL A 221 20.32 17.93 16.41
CA VAL A 221 20.85 16.62 16.03
C VAL A 221 22.38 16.57 16.08
N LEU A 222 23.05 17.58 15.54
CA LEU A 222 24.53 17.57 15.47
C LEU A 222 25.22 17.72 16.83
N LYS A 223 24.54 18.27 17.85
CA LYS A 223 25.06 18.28 19.24
C LYS A 223 25.31 16.88 19.79
N GLY A 224 24.54 15.87 19.35
CA GLY A 224 24.74 14.48 19.75
C GLY A 224 25.90 13.79 18.99
N ASN A 225 26.49 14.44 18.00
CA ASN A 225 27.52 13.88 17.13
C ASN A 225 27.15 12.45 16.65
N PRO A 226 26.00 12.27 15.95
CA PRO A 226 25.51 10.97 15.54
C PRO A 226 26.37 10.34 14.44
N ASP A 227 26.42 9.00 14.42
CA ASP A 227 26.97 8.23 13.30
C ASP A 227 25.89 7.98 12.23
N VAL A 228 24.63 7.83 12.68
CA VAL A 228 23.45 7.60 11.85
C VAL A 228 22.33 8.53 12.24
N VAL A 229 21.66 9.12 11.25
CA VAL A 229 20.44 9.90 11.42
C VAL A 229 19.29 9.20 10.71
N ILE A 230 18.27 8.80 11.47
CA ILE A 230 17.06 8.12 10.97
C ILE A 230 15.96 9.16 10.76
N PHE A 231 15.39 9.18 9.57
CA PHE A 231 14.29 10.07 9.21
C PHE A 231 12.96 9.32 9.11
N THR A 232 11.93 9.89 9.70
CA THR A 232 10.53 9.47 9.54
C THR A 232 9.65 10.66 9.11
N THR A 233 10.22 11.54 8.28
CA THR A 233 9.60 12.77 7.78
C THR A 233 9.32 12.66 6.28
N LEU A 234 8.51 13.57 5.72
CA LEU A 234 8.24 13.65 4.29
C LEU A 234 9.51 14.01 3.49
N TYR A 235 9.53 13.65 2.21
CA TYR A 235 10.71 13.78 1.35
C TYR A 235 11.32 15.19 1.34
N LYS A 236 10.48 16.24 1.27
CA LYS A 236 10.96 17.62 1.26
C LYS A 236 11.67 18.00 2.57
N THR A 237 11.03 17.73 3.72
CA THR A 237 11.64 17.97 5.05
C THR A 237 12.93 17.18 5.22
N THR A 238 12.94 15.91 4.81
CA THR A 238 14.12 15.03 4.85
C THR A 238 15.24 15.60 3.98
N ALA A 239 14.95 16.01 2.75
CA ALA A 239 15.94 16.57 1.83
C ALA A 239 16.53 17.88 2.33
N ASP A 240 15.68 18.80 2.80
CA ASP A 240 16.12 20.10 3.33
C ASP A 240 17.02 19.91 4.57
N PHE A 241 16.67 18.96 5.46
CA PHE A 241 17.49 18.60 6.61
C PHE A 241 18.86 18.03 6.19
N ILE A 242 18.88 17.06 5.27
CA ILE A 242 20.12 16.43 4.77
C ILE A 242 21.06 17.47 4.18
N ARG A 243 20.55 18.37 3.32
CA ARG A 243 21.34 19.46 2.74
C ARG A 243 21.92 20.39 3.81
N ALA A 244 21.09 20.78 4.79
CA ALA A 244 21.52 21.66 5.86
C ALA A 244 22.55 21.00 6.78
N ALA A 245 22.36 19.72 7.16
CA ALA A 245 23.30 18.97 7.95
C ALA A 245 24.67 18.77 7.26
N ARG A 246 24.66 18.45 5.96
CA ARG A 246 25.90 18.36 5.15
C ARG A 246 26.63 19.68 5.05
N ARG A 247 25.90 20.79 4.83
CA ARG A 247 26.51 22.15 4.85
C ARG A 247 27.12 22.50 6.22
N ALA A 248 26.56 21.96 7.29
CA ALA A 248 27.09 22.10 8.66
C ALA A 248 28.23 21.11 8.97
N GLY A 249 28.72 20.36 7.99
CA GLY A 249 29.87 19.44 8.13
C GLY A 249 29.52 18.04 8.64
N SER A 250 28.23 17.66 8.68
CA SER A 250 27.84 16.30 9.09
C SER A 250 28.34 15.24 8.12
N THR A 251 29.00 14.22 8.66
CA THR A 251 29.41 13.00 7.96
C THR A 251 28.56 11.79 8.34
N ALA A 252 27.51 11.99 9.15
CA ALA A 252 26.62 10.92 9.55
C ALA A 252 25.95 10.24 8.36
N GLN A 253 25.75 8.93 8.44
CA GLN A 253 24.93 8.19 7.50
C GLN A 253 23.48 8.66 7.64
N MET A 254 22.89 9.08 6.54
CA MET A 254 21.47 9.51 6.48
C MET A 254 20.65 8.36 5.97
N ILE A 255 19.59 7.98 6.71
CA ILE A 255 18.66 6.92 6.30
C ILE A 255 17.21 7.29 6.59
N SER A 256 16.34 7.06 5.63
CA SER A 256 14.90 7.21 5.78
C SER A 256 14.20 5.86 5.72
N ASN A 257 13.06 5.74 6.42
CA ASN A 257 12.12 4.68 6.12
C ASN A 257 11.41 4.96 4.78
N SER A 258 10.57 4.04 4.32
CA SER A 258 9.87 4.15 3.02
C SER A 258 8.79 5.25 2.96
N PHE A 259 8.47 5.89 4.10
CA PHE A 259 7.38 6.87 4.22
C PHE A 259 7.41 8.01 3.20
N PRO A 260 8.57 8.64 2.92
CA PRO A 260 8.63 9.73 1.95
C PRO A 260 8.47 9.29 0.49
N GLY A 261 8.59 7.99 0.21
CA GLY A 261 8.77 7.48 -1.15
C GLY A 261 10.22 7.61 -1.63
N ALA A 262 10.78 6.53 -2.18
CA ALA A 262 12.18 6.50 -2.58
C ALA A 262 12.46 7.45 -3.76
N SER A 263 11.65 7.36 -4.82
CA SER A 263 11.82 8.19 -6.03
C SER A 263 11.61 9.68 -5.76
N PRO A 264 10.55 10.13 -5.07
CA PRO A 264 10.40 11.54 -4.70
C PRO A 264 11.56 12.07 -3.86
N LEU A 265 12.08 11.29 -2.90
CA LEU A 265 13.22 11.72 -2.09
C LEU A 265 14.51 11.81 -2.93
N ALA A 266 14.77 10.82 -3.80
CA ALA A 266 15.94 10.84 -4.68
C ALA A 266 15.89 12.02 -5.67
N THR A 267 14.74 12.27 -6.28
CA THR A 267 14.50 13.40 -7.18
C THR A 267 14.71 14.74 -6.47
N GLU A 268 14.11 14.90 -5.28
CA GLU A 268 14.25 16.12 -4.48
C GLU A 268 15.72 16.39 -4.10
N LEU A 269 16.44 15.35 -3.68
CA LEU A 269 17.84 15.48 -3.29
C LEU A 269 18.79 15.74 -4.48
N GLY A 270 18.50 15.15 -5.64
CA GLY A 270 19.40 15.18 -6.79
C GLY A 270 20.80 14.69 -6.43
N LYS A 271 21.84 15.45 -6.77
CA LYS A 271 23.24 15.13 -6.44
C LYS A 271 23.52 15.01 -4.94
N ASP A 272 22.75 15.71 -4.12
CA ASP A 272 22.86 15.64 -2.66
C ASP A 272 22.30 14.33 -2.09
N GLY A 273 21.66 13.49 -2.90
CA GLY A 273 21.12 12.18 -2.52
C GLY A 273 22.16 11.07 -2.43
N VAL A 274 23.33 11.24 -3.08
CA VAL A 274 24.36 10.19 -3.11
C VAL A 274 24.74 9.74 -1.70
N GLY A 275 24.64 8.42 -1.46
CA GLY A 275 24.92 7.83 -0.15
C GLY A 275 23.79 7.89 0.87
N VAL A 276 22.64 8.51 0.55
CA VAL A 276 21.46 8.45 1.40
C VAL A 276 20.81 7.07 1.26
N ALA A 277 20.56 6.41 2.40
CA ALA A 277 19.89 5.11 2.42
C ALA A 277 18.38 5.26 2.63
N ILE A 278 17.61 4.29 2.10
CA ILE A 278 16.15 4.25 2.24
C ILE A 278 15.74 2.79 2.41
N SER A 279 14.89 2.48 3.40
CA SER A 279 14.28 1.17 3.49
C SER A 279 13.19 0.99 2.44
N GLN A 280 13.12 -0.21 1.88
CA GLN A 280 12.13 -0.62 0.89
C GLN A 280 11.32 -1.79 1.43
N VAL A 281 10.05 -1.82 1.09
CA VAL A 281 9.11 -2.87 1.53
C VAL A 281 8.77 -3.85 0.43
N VAL A 282 9.43 -3.72 -0.70
CA VAL A 282 9.40 -4.63 -1.86
C VAL A 282 10.82 -4.79 -2.40
N PRO A 283 11.10 -5.84 -3.20
CA PRO A 283 12.43 -6.04 -3.80
C PRO A 283 12.87 -4.86 -4.68
N PRO A 284 14.18 -4.67 -4.89
CA PRO A 284 14.68 -3.64 -5.78
C PRO A 284 14.10 -3.77 -7.18
N VAL A 285 13.56 -2.67 -7.70
CA VAL A 285 12.84 -2.63 -8.99
C VAL A 285 13.70 -2.96 -10.21
N THR A 286 15.02 -2.97 -10.03
CA THR A 286 16.02 -3.34 -11.06
C THR A 286 16.50 -4.79 -10.94
N LYS A 287 16.04 -5.55 -9.93
CA LYS A 287 16.48 -6.94 -9.66
C LYS A 287 15.57 -7.94 -10.39
N ASP A 288 15.70 -8.01 -11.69
CA ASP A 288 14.90 -8.88 -12.58
C ASP A 288 15.09 -10.39 -12.31
N SER A 289 16.13 -10.78 -11.55
CA SER A 289 16.27 -12.14 -11.02
C SER A 289 15.19 -12.54 -10.01
N VAL A 290 14.42 -11.56 -9.46
CA VAL A 290 13.23 -11.80 -8.65
C VAL A 290 12.02 -11.89 -9.58
N PRO A 291 11.31 -13.03 -9.67
CA PRO A 291 10.28 -13.24 -10.68
C PRO A 291 9.19 -12.17 -10.72
N VAL A 292 8.72 -11.68 -9.56
CA VAL A 292 7.69 -10.62 -9.53
C VAL A 292 8.21 -9.28 -10.08
N VAL A 293 9.51 -9.00 -9.95
CA VAL A 293 10.11 -7.78 -10.51
C VAL A 293 10.16 -7.86 -12.03
N ALA A 294 10.66 -8.98 -12.60
CA ALA A 294 10.65 -9.19 -14.05
C ALA A 294 9.24 -9.15 -14.64
N GLU A 295 8.28 -9.78 -13.95
CA GLU A 295 6.87 -9.79 -14.33
C GLU A 295 6.26 -8.37 -14.33
N TYR A 296 6.58 -7.58 -13.31
CA TYR A 296 6.15 -6.17 -13.19
C TYR A 296 6.74 -5.31 -14.29
N GLN A 297 8.06 -5.42 -14.55
CA GLN A 297 8.72 -4.65 -15.60
C GLN A 297 8.08 -4.91 -16.98
N GLU A 298 7.86 -6.16 -17.35
CA GLU A 298 7.20 -6.52 -18.60
C GLU A 298 5.77 -5.93 -18.68
N ALA A 299 5.01 -6.00 -17.60
CA ALA A 299 3.64 -5.48 -17.57
C ALA A 299 3.60 -3.94 -17.60
N ALA A 300 4.50 -3.27 -16.88
CA ALA A 300 4.62 -1.82 -16.87
C ALA A 300 5.05 -1.26 -18.23
N ASP A 301 6.03 -1.88 -18.88
CA ASP A 301 6.46 -1.51 -20.23
C ASP A 301 5.30 -1.58 -21.24
N LYS A 302 4.48 -2.63 -21.19
CA LYS A 302 3.31 -2.80 -22.03
C LYS A 302 2.20 -1.79 -21.77
N LEU A 303 2.03 -1.36 -20.50
CA LEU A 303 1.02 -0.38 -20.11
C LEU A 303 1.46 1.06 -20.42
N LEU A 304 2.68 1.40 -19.99
CA LEU A 304 3.16 2.79 -19.96
C LEU A 304 3.95 3.17 -21.22
N GLY A 305 4.44 2.18 -21.98
CA GLY A 305 5.29 2.40 -23.16
C GLY A 305 6.67 3.00 -22.82
N LYS A 306 7.09 2.95 -21.55
CA LYS A 306 8.37 3.46 -21.07
C LYS A 306 8.90 2.62 -19.90
N LYS A 307 10.23 2.60 -19.77
CA LYS A 307 10.92 1.94 -18.65
C LYS A 307 11.07 2.90 -17.47
N ASP A 308 10.00 3.08 -16.73
CA ASP A 308 9.95 3.96 -15.56
C ASP A 308 9.39 3.15 -14.38
N TYR A 309 10.29 2.50 -13.66
CA TYR A 309 9.94 1.58 -12.59
C TYR A 309 10.12 2.25 -11.23
N SER A 310 9.08 2.20 -10.38
CA SER A 310 9.16 2.68 -9.02
C SER A 310 8.83 1.60 -8.00
N PHE A 311 9.39 1.72 -6.79
CA PHE A 311 9.06 0.84 -5.67
C PHE A 311 7.57 0.89 -5.33
N THR A 312 6.97 2.07 -5.41
CA THR A 312 5.54 2.28 -5.17
C THR A 312 4.68 1.52 -6.18
N SER A 313 5.02 1.62 -7.46
CA SER A 313 4.28 0.94 -8.54
C SER A 313 4.46 -0.59 -8.45
N LEU A 314 5.65 -1.08 -8.09
CA LEU A 314 5.87 -2.52 -7.83
C LEU A 314 5.07 -3.00 -6.62
N GLU A 315 5.01 -2.23 -5.53
CA GLU A 315 4.18 -2.55 -4.36
C GLU A 315 2.70 -2.66 -4.75
N ALA A 316 2.22 -1.72 -5.56
CA ALA A 316 0.86 -1.72 -6.06
C ALA A 316 0.56 -2.91 -6.99
N TYR A 317 1.50 -3.27 -7.83
CA TYR A 317 1.44 -4.46 -8.68
C TYR A 317 1.32 -5.75 -7.86
N ILE A 318 2.15 -5.90 -6.82
CA ILE A 318 2.09 -7.04 -5.89
C ILE A 318 0.74 -7.08 -5.18
N GLY A 319 0.23 -5.94 -4.74
CA GLY A 319 -1.08 -5.85 -4.13
C GLY A 319 -2.22 -6.27 -5.04
N ALA A 320 -2.18 -5.85 -6.31
CA ALA A 320 -3.12 -6.29 -7.32
C ALA A 320 -3.03 -7.81 -7.57
N LYS A 321 -1.83 -8.38 -7.51
CA LYS A 321 -1.59 -9.83 -7.62
C LYS A 321 -2.23 -10.60 -6.46
N VAL A 322 -2.12 -10.08 -5.23
CA VAL A 322 -2.79 -10.65 -4.05
C VAL A 322 -4.31 -10.61 -4.19
N ILE A 323 -4.88 -9.51 -4.66
CA ILE A 323 -6.33 -9.38 -4.90
C ILE A 323 -6.80 -10.43 -5.92
N VAL A 324 -6.11 -10.54 -7.05
CA VAL A 324 -6.46 -11.49 -8.12
C VAL A 324 -6.38 -12.93 -7.63
N GLU A 325 -5.37 -13.28 -6.86
CA GLU A 325 -5.24 -14.60 -6.27
C GLU A 325 -6.38 -14.89 -5.27
N ALA A 326 -6.76 -13.91 -4.45
CA ALA A 326 -7.89 -14.06 -3.54
C ALA A 326 -9.21 -14.27 -4.30
N ILE A 327 -9.43 -13.55 -5.42
CA ILE A 327 -10.60 -13.75 -6.28
C ILE A 327 -10.60 -15.17 -6.88
N ARG A 328 -9.44 -15.68 -7.34
CA ARG A 328 -9.32 -17.05 -7.87
C ARG A 328 -9.67 -18.09 -6.81
N ARG A 329 -9.14 -17.96 -5.59
CA ARG A 329 -9.43 -18.88 -4.48
C ARG A 329 -10.87 -18.81 -4.02
N ALA A 330 -11.49 -17.62 -4.04
CA ALA A 330 -12.90 -17.44 -3.69
C ALA A 330 -13.86 -18.13 -4.68
N GLY A 331 -13.41 -18.37 -5.93
CA GLY A 331 -14.14 -19.09 -6.96
C GLY A 331 -15.14 -18.24 -7.74
N ALA A 332 -15.77 -18.83 -8.75
CA ALA A 332 -16.65 -18.12 -9.69
C ALA A 332 -17.89 -17.47 -9.03
N ARG A 333 -18.39 -18.02 -7.91
CA ARG A 333 -19.51 -17.48 -7.11
C ARG A 333 -19.00 -16.62 -5.98
N ILE A 334 -18.15 -15.65 -6.30
CA ILE A 334 -17.49 -14.80 -5.31
C ILE A 334 -18.50 -13.95 -4.52
N THR A 335 -18.26 -13.85 -3.21
CA THR A 335 -18.84 -12.85 -2.30
C THR A 335 -17.72 -12.15 -1.55
N ARG A 336 -18.02 -11.01 -0.87
CA ARG A 336 -17.01 -10.36 -0.01
C ARG A 336 -16.52 -11.28 1.10
N GLU A 337 -17.41 -12.13 1.66
CA GLU A 337 -17.07 -13.11 2.68
C GLU A 337 -16.12 -14.18 2.15
N SER A 338 -16.43 -14.80 1.00
CA SER A 338 -15.56 -15.81 0.41
C SER A 338 -14.20 -15.23 -0.03
N PHE A 339 -14.18 -13.98 -0.47
CA PHE A 339 -12.95 -13.26 -0.79
C PHE A 339 -12.08 -13.02 0.46
N MET A 340 -12.66 -12.57 1.57
CA MET A 340 -11.93 -12.42 2.84
C MET A 340 -11.45 -13.76 3.38
N GLN A 341 -12.27 -14.82 3.32
CA GLN A 341 -11.83 -16.17 3.68
C GLN A 341 -10.67 -16.67 2.82
N ALA A 342 -10.68 -16.33 1.52
CA ALA A 342 -9.58 -16.63 0.62
C ALA A 342 -8.29 -15.88 1.03
N LEU A 343 -8.38 -14.59 1.40
CA LEU A 343 -7.26 -13.84 1.95
C LEU A 343 -6.76 -14.48 3.25
N ASP A 344 -7.64 -14.78 4.21
CA ASP A 344 -7.29 -15.41 5.50
C ASP A 344 -6.60 -16.77 5.33
N SER A 345 -6.87 -17.48 4.23
CA SER A 345 -6.23 -18.74 3.89
C SER A 345 -4.84 -18.63 3.28
N MET A 346 -4.40 -17.42 2.94
CA MET A 346 -3.07 -17.16 2.36
C MET A 346 -2.01 -17.11 3.45
N SER A 347 -1.65 -18.23 4.05
CA SER A 347 -0.64 -18.26 5.14
C SER A 347 0.80 -18.00 4.66
N ASN A 348 1.09 -18.28 3.39
CA ASN A 348 2.42 -18.06 2.77
C ASN A 348 2.29 -18.03 1.24
N TYR A 349 1.58 -17.04 0.72
CA TYR A 349 1.43 -16.89 -0.72
C TYR A 349 2.71 -16.33 -1.33
N ASP A 350 3.33 -17.08 -2.24
CA ASP A 350 4.46 -16.62 -3.04
C ASP A 350 3.95 -15.82 -4.25
N ALA A 351 4.10 -14.50 -4.21
CA ALA A 351 3.76 -13.62 -5.31
C ALA A 351 4.84 -13.57 -6.42
N GLY A 352 5.84 -14.46 -6.37
CA GLY A 352 6.97 -14.53 -7.28
C GLY A 352 8.27 -14.06 -6.62
N GLY A 353 8.62 -14.68 -5.49
CA GLY A 353 9.77 -14.31 -4.65
C GLY A 353 9.48 -13.19 -3.64
N TYR A 354 8.23 -12.75 -3.55
CA TYR A 354 7.71 -11.89 -2.48
C TYR A 354 6.57 -12.61 -1.76
N PHE A 355 6.71 -12.83 -0.45
CA PHE A 355 5.78 -13.64 0.33
C PHE A 355 4.79 -12.79 1.10
N VAL A 356 3.51 -13.19 1.02
CA VAL A 356 2.41 -12.55 1.75
C VAL A 356 1.66 -13.61 2.55
N GLY A 357 1.49 -13.38 3.85
CA GLY A 357 0.78 -14.30 4.73
C GLY A 357 -0.26 -13.61 5.59
N PHE A 358 -1.51 -14.07 5.51
CA PHE A 358 -2.62 -13.64 6.36
C PHE A 358 -3.15 -14.82 7.18
N SER A 359 -3.92 -14.50 8.21
CA SER A 359 -4.71 -15.44 8.97
C SER A 359 -5.99 -14.78 9.49
N PRO A 360 -6.98 -15.51 10.00
CA PRO A 360 -8.20 -14.91 10.55
C PRO A 360 -7.99 -13.90 11.70
N THR A 361 -6.79 -13.87 12.29
CA THR A 361 -6.44 -13.00 13.42
C THR A 361 -5.26 -12.08 13.14
N ASN A 362 -4.61 -12.21 11.97
CA ASN A 362 -3.49 -11.35 11.56
C ASN A 362 -3.61 -11.01 10.07
N HIS A 363 -3.90 -9.75 9.80
CA HIS A 363 -4.02 -9.19 8.46
C HIS A 363 -2.80 -8.33 8.05
N ASN A 364 -1.64 -8.54 8.67
CA ASN A 364 -0.36 -7.93 8.28
C ASN A 364 0.44 -8.94 7.47
N GLY A 365 0.43 -8.77 6.15
CA GLY A 365 0.81 -9.81 5.20
C GLY A 365 2.31 -10.01 5.01
N SER A 366 3.14 -8.99 5.22
CA SER A 366 4.59 -9.11 5.04
C SER A 366 5.35 -8.28 6.05
N SER A 367 6.54 -8.74 6.41
CA SER A 367 7.57 -8.00 7.14
C SER A 367 8.85 -7.81 6.32
N PHE A 368 8.74 -7.97 4.99
CA PHE A 368 9.88 -7.81 4.09
C PHE A 368 10.40 -6.36 4.13
N VAL A 369 11.68 -6.21 4.48
CA VAL A 369 12.39 -4.93 4.45
C VAL A 369 13.79 -5.15 3.88
N GLU A 370 14.14 -4.38 2.86
CA GLU A 370 15.47 -4.28 2.28
C GLU A 370 15.98 -2.84 2.38
N LEU A 371 17.29 -2.66 2.52
CA LEU A 371 17.90 -1.33 2.56
C LEU A 371 18.55 -1.04 1.21
N THR A 372 18.23 0.12 0.65
CA THR A 372 18.84 0.62 -0.58
C THR A 372 19.58 1.91 -0.33
N ILE A 373 20.53 2.23 -1.19
CA ILE A 373 21.31 3.47 -1.13
C ILE A 373 21.25 4.19 -2.48
N ILE A 374 21.13 5.50 -2.48
CA ILE A 374 21.15 6.30 -3.72
C ILE A 374 22.58 6.35 -4.25
N GLY A 375 22.79 5.82 -5.44
CA GLY A 375 24.06 5.81 -6.17
C GLY A 375 24.38 7.16 -6.82
N LYS A 376 25.60 7.29 -7.34
CA LYS A 376 26.06 8.50 -8.06
C LYS A 376 25.27 8.77 -9.34
N ASP A 377 24.71 7.74 -9.92
CA ASP A 377 23.86 7.77 -11.12
C ASP A 377 22.37 8.05 -10.81
N GLY A 378 22.05 8.32 -9.53
CA GLY A 378 20.67 8.51 -9.07
C GLY A 378 19.87 7.22 -8.95
N THR A 379 20.44 6.06 -9.30
CA THR A 379 19.77 4.76 -9.15
C THR A 379 19.94 4.20 -7.74
N PHE A 380 19.06 3.28 -7.35
CA PHE A 380 19.13 2.62 -6.06
C PHE A 380 20.05 1.39 -6.17
N LYS A 381 21.03 1.31 -5.25
CA LYS A 381 21.91 0.15 -5.06
C LYS A 381 21.49 -0.59 -3.78
N TYR A 382 21.76 -1.90 -3.70
CA TYR A 382 21.37 -2.80 -2.59
C TYR A 382 22.50 -3.80 -2.30
#